data_e1d2c7847d847729320abbb351889e9c
#
_entry.id   e1d2c7847d847729320abbb351889e9c
#
_cell.length_a   1.000
_cell.length_b   1.000
_cell.length_c   1.000
_cell.angle_alpha   90.00
_cell.angle_beta   90.00
_cell.angle_gamma   90.00
#
_symmetry.space_group_name_H-M   'P 1'
#
loop_
_entity.id
_entity.type
_entity.pdbx_description
1 polymer ?
#
loop_
_entity_poly.entity_id
_entity_poly.type
_entity_poly.pdbx_seq_one_letter_code
_entity_poly.pdbx_strand_id
1 'polypeptide(L)'
;GPLVVSVVPSFAMKWLIPRLDRGPADVQVQIVATRDYADLLAGEADLAVRFGMGNYPGLETVRLFEETIVPLAAPTLLEHGPPLAGPGDLGRVTLLHDDSMTFDPLAPDWRTWLAAAGAPEIDSAGGPRFTASENVLQAALAGAGVALGRWSLAADDIEAGRLVVPFGPSLTLTPAYYLVTAPGRSGRPEIQAFRDWLL
;
A
#
# COMPACT_ATOMS: atom_id res chain seq x y z
N GLY A 1 22.94 -8.83 16.97
CA GLY A 1 21.70 -8.09 17.26
C GLY A 1 20.60 -8.39 16.26
N PRO A 2 19.39 -7.86 16.46
CA PRO A 2 18.30 -8.09 15.54
C PRO A 2 18.58 -7.47 14.17
N LEU A 3 17.96 -8.06 13.15
CA LEU A 3 17.96 -7.51 11.79
C LEU A 3 17.08 -6.25 11.78
N VAL A 4 17.66 -5.12 11.45
CA VAL A 4 16.93 -3.84 11.41
C VAL A 4 16.36 -3.63 10.01
N VAL A 5 15.03 -3.58 9.91
CA VAL A 5 14.30 -3.44 8.65
C VAL A 5 13.57 -2.11 8.65
N SER A 6 13.95 -1.22 7.73
CA SER A 6 13.25 0.05 7.50
C SER A 6 12.11 -0.15 6.52
N VAL A 7 10.91 0.27 6.88
CA VAL A 7 9.69 -0.01 6.12
C VAL A 7 8.79 1.21 6.09
N VAL A 8 8.10 1.46 4.98
CA VAL A 8 7.04 2.48 4.97
C VAL A 8 5.92 2.06 5.93
N PRO A 9 5.36 3.00 6.71
CA PRO A 9 4.41 2.66 7.79
C PRO A 9 3.18 1.88 7.34
N SER A 10 2.61 2.23 6.19
CA SER A 10 1.42 1.54 5.67
C SER A 10 1.70 0.07 5.38
N PHE A 11 2.84 -0.23 4.76
CA PHE A 11 3.24 -1.60 4.48
C PHE A 11 3.55 -2.37 5.77
N ALA A 12 4.22 -1.74 6.72
CA ALA A 12 4.48 -2.34 8.03
C ALA A 12 3.17 -2.74 8.71
N MET A 13 2.24 -1.82 8.83
CA MET A 13 0.98 -2.03 9.54
C MET A 13 0.06 -3.04 8.86
N LYS A 14 -0.11 -2.91 7.55
CA LYS A 14 -1.17 -3.64 6.83
C LYS A 14 -0.70 -4.95 6.22
N TRP A 15 0.59 -5.09 5.97
CA TRP A 15 1.10 -6.28 5.29
C TRP A 15 2.14 -7.04 6.11
N LEU A 16 3.18 -6.38 6.58
CA LEU A 16 4.35 -7.04 7.18
C LEU A 16 4.05 -7.56 8.59
N ILE A 17 3.57 -6.72 9.47
CA ILE A 17 3.29 -7.07 10.87
C ILE A 17 2.33 -8.27 10.97
N PRO A 18 1.21 -8.30 10.23
CA PRO A 18 0.30 -9.45 10.28
C PRO A 18 0.92 -10.79 9.87
N ARG A 19 2.09 -10.77 9.21
CA ARG A 19 2.78 -11.97 8.71
C ARG A 19 4.03 -12.33 9.49
N LEU A 20 4.42 -11.52 10.48
CA LEU A 20 5.70 -11.75 11.20
C LEU A 20 5.72 -13.05 12.00
N ASP A 21 4.58 -13.53 12.47
CA ASP A 21 4.47 -14.82 13.16
C ASP A 21 4.85 -16.00 12.27
N ARG A 22 4.79 -15.83 10.95
CA ARG A 22 5.20 -16.80 9.94
C ARG A 22 6.52 -16.42 9.29
N GLY A 23 7.26 -15.53 9.91
CA GLY A 23 8.54 -15.06 9.42
C GLY A 23 9.64 -16.10 9.46
N PRO A 24 10.83 -15.78 8.97
CA PRO A 24 11.94 -16.71 8.96
C PRO A 24 12.29 -17.13 10.37
N ALA A 25 12.45 -18.45 10.57
CA ALA A 25 12.86 -19.00 11.85
C ALA A 25 14.26 -18.48 12.23
N ASP A 26 14.48 -18.28 13.52
CA ASP A 26 15.78 -17.90 14.09
C ASP A 26 16.29 -16.52 13.65
N VAL A 27 15.45 -15.70 13.00
CA VAL A 27 15.79 -14.32 12.66
C VAL A 27 14.98 -13.37 13.53
N GLN A 28 15.67 -12.67 14.42
CA GLN A 28 15.07 -11.58 15.16
C GLN A 28 15.06 -10.33 14.29
N VAL A 29 13.91 -9.66 14.22
CA VAL A 29 13.76 -8.44 13.42
C VAL A 29 13.37 -7.27 14.32
N GLN A 30 13.88 -6.09 13.96
CA GLN A 30 13.43 -4.81 14.48
C GLN A 30 12.84 -4.03 13.31
N ILE A 31 11.54 -3.78 13.35
CA ILE A 31 10.85 -3.03 12.31
C ILE A 31 10.89 -1.54 12.67
N VAL A 32 11.48 -0.74 11.77
CA VAL A 32 11.48 0.71 11.87
C VAL A 32 10.53 1.25 10.82
N ALA A 33 9.32 1.60 11.26
CA ALA A 33 8.28 2.14 10.38
C ALA A 33 8.51 3.65 10.20
N THR A 34 8.95 4.05 9.03
CA THR A 34 9.26 5.44 8.72
C THR A 34 9.12 5.71 7.23
N ARG A 35 8.76 6.95 6.89
CA ARG A 35 8.79 7.44 5.51
C ARG A 35 10.17 7.93 5.10
N ASP A 36 11.03 8.21 6.07
CA ASP A 36 12.38 8.65 5.81
C ASP A 36 13.22 7.50 5.27
N TYR A 37 14.09 7.80 4.33
CA TYR A 37 15.02 6.81 3.80
C TYR A 37 16.17 6.63 4.78
N ALA A 38 16.27 5.43 5.35
CA ALA A 38 17.42 5.06 6.16
C ALA A 38 18.67 5.05 5.28
N ASP A 39 19.79 5.52 5.82
CA ASP A 39 21.08 5.43 5.16
C ASP A 39 21.62 4.00 5.32
N LEU A 40 21.33 3.17 4.32
CA LEU A 40 21.77 1.78 4.31
C LEU A 40 23.28 1.64 4.17
N LEU A 41 23.92 2.58 3.49
CA LEU A 41 25.38 2.59 3.34
C LEU A 41 26.06 2.89 4.67
N ALA A 42 25.47 3.76 5.50
CA ALA A 42 25.96 4.07 6.84
C ALA A 42 25.54 3.02 7.88
N GLY A 43 24.70 2.06 7.52
CA GLY A 43 24.26 1.01 8.43
C GLY A 43 23.13 1.41 9.39
N GLU A 44 22.36 2.44 9.06
CA GLU A 44 21.18 2.82 9.86
C GLU A 44 20.12 1.73 9.90
N ALA A 45 20.07 0.92 8.85
CA ALA A 45 19.27 -0.31 8.78
C ALA A 45 20.03 -1.36 7.99
N ASP A 46 19.68 -2.62 8.17
CA ASP A 46 20.28 -3.72 7.42
C ASP A 46 19.66 -3.86 6.05
N LEU A 47 18.36 -3.59 5.94
CA LEU A 47 17.64 -3.56 4.69
C LEU A 47 16.42 -2.67 4.80
N ALA A 48 15.84 -2.35 3.66
CA ALA A 48 14.64 -1.55 3.58
C ALA A 48 13.63 -2.16 2.61
N VAL A 49 12.35 -2.00 2.91
CA VAL A 49 11.27 -2.22 1.95
C VAL A 49 10.73 -0.86 1.55
N ARG A 50 10.79 -0.56 0.26
CA ARG A 50 10.38 0.72 -0.31
C ARG A 50 9.26 0.52 -1.31
N PHE A 51 8.34 1.48 -1.34
CA PHE A 51 7.36 1.61 -2.40
C PHE A 51 7.76 2.81 -3.26
N GLY A 52 8.10 2.58 -4.52
CA GLY A 52 8.60 3.64 -5.38
C GLY A 52 8.92 3.15 -6.79
N MET A 53 9.75 3.91 -7.48
CA MET A 53 10.04 3.69 -8.89
C MET A 53 11.23 2.74 -9.13
N GLY A 54 11.86 2.25 -8.08
CA GLY A 54 12.99 1.31 -8.22
C GLY A 54 14.34 1.97 -8.43
N ASN A 55 14.44 3.29 -8.29
CA ASN A 55 15.67 4.02 -8.49
C ASN A 55 16.33 4.35 -7.14
N TYR A 56 17.22 3.47 -6.71
CA TYR A 56 17.97 3.59 -5.45
C TYR A 56 19.48 3.53 -5.74
N PRO A 57 20.10 4.66 -6.14
CA PRO A 57 21.49 4.66 -6.61
C PRO A 57 22.47 4.14 -5.56
N GLY A 58 23.42 3.30 -6.01
CA GLY A 58 24.45 2.75 -5.14
C GLY A 58 23.99 1.61 -4.24
N LEU A 59 22.73 1.17 -4.34
CA LEU A 59 22.17 0.10 -3.54
C LEU A 59 21.75 -1.09 -4.40
N GLU A 60 21.78 -2.27 -3.82
CA GLU A 60 21.21 -3.47 -4.45
C GLU A 60 19.70 -3.46 -4.27
N THR A 61 18.96 -3.72 -5.34
CA THR A 61 17.51 -3.58 -5.37
C THR A 61 16.88 -4.82 -5.99
N VAL A 62 15.90 -5.39 -5.30
CA VAL A 62 15.11 -6.52 -5.81
C VAL A 62 13.64 -6.12 -5.81
N ARG A 63 13.00 -6.22 -6.97
CA ARG A 63 11.56 -6.00 -7.05
C ARG A 63 10.81 -7.13 -6.36
N LEU A 64 9.94 -6.79 -5.42
CA LEU A 64 9.14 -7.77 -4.68
C LEU A 64 7.83 -8.06 -5.42
N PHE A 65 6.99 -7.05 -5.61
CA PHE A 65 5.71 -7.18 -6.32
C PHE A 65 5.17 -5.82 -6.73
N GLU A 66 4.27 -5.84 -7.72
CA GLU A 66 3.57 -4.64 -8.18
C GLU A 66 2.39 -4.30 -7.27
N GLU A 67 1.83 -3.10 -7.45
CA GLU A 67 0.66 -2.64 -6.74
C GLU A 67 -0.46 -2.27 -7.70
N THR A 68 -1.69 -2.48 -7.26
CA THR A 68 -2.89 -2.03 -7.96
C THR A 68 -3.75 -1.20 -7.03
N ILE A 69 -4.60 -0.36 -7.60
CA ILE A 69 -5.63 0.37 -6.86
C ILE A 69 -7.02 -0.06 -7.32
N VAL A 70 -7.95 -0.03 -6.39
CA VAL A 70 -9.32 -0.49 -6.61
C VAL A 70 -10.25 0.21 -5.62
N PRO A 71 -11.52 0.44 -5.98
CA PRO A 71 -12.49 0.95 -5.03
C PRO A 71 -12.71 -0.02 -3.86
N LEU A 72 -12.78 0.52 -2.65
CA LEU A 72 -12.95 -0.24 -1.42
C LEU A 72 -13.98 0.42 -0.53
N ALA A 73 -14.87 -0.37 0.02
CA ALA A 73 -15.89 0.11 0.95
C ALA A 73 -16.14 -0.92 2.06
N ALA A 74 -16.54 -0.44 3.25
CA ALA A 74 -17.02 -1.32 4.30
C ALA A 74 -18.38 -1.91 3.92
N PRO A 75 -18.69 -3.16 4.32
CA PRO A 75 -20.00 -3.77 4.07
C PRO A 75 -21.16 -2.92 4.58
N THR A 76 -21.01 -2.25 5.72
CA THR A 76 -22.03 -1.37 6.29
C THR A 76 -22.41 -0.22 5.37
N LEU A 77 -21.46 0.35 4.63
CA LEU A 77 -21.75 1.39 3.66
C LEU A 77 -22.60 0.84 2.50
N LEU A 78 -22.28 -0.37 2.04
CA LEU A 78 -23.02 -1.01 0.96
C LEU A 78 -24.44 -1.42 1.37
N GLU A 79 -24.62 -1.82 2.64
CA GLU A 79 -25.92 -2.24 3.17
C GLU A 79 -26.83 -1.07 3.51
N HIS A 80 -26.29 0.00 4.09
CA HIS A 80 -27.07 1.11 4.65
C HIS A 80 -26.96 2.41 3.87
N GLY A 81 -26.00 2.51 2.95
CA GLY A 81 -25.80 3.68 2.09
C GLY A 81 -26.60 3.61 0.79
N PRO A 82 -26.39 4.59 -0.08
CA PRO A 82 -26.97 4.56 -1.43
C PRO A 82 -26.49 3.32 -2.20
N PRO A 83 -27.29 2.83 -3.16
CA PRO A 83 -26.87 1.70 -4.00
C PRO A 83 -25.58 1.99 -4.76
N LEU A 84 -24.65 1.04 -4.75
CA LEU A 84 -23.39 1.09 -5.49
C LEU A 84 -23.31 -0.10 -6.46
N ALA A 85 -24.04 -0.01 -7.56
CA ALA A 85 -24.06 -1.06 -8.59
C ALA A 85 -22.92 -0.89 -9.61
N GLY A 86 -22.41 0.31 -9.80
CA GLY A 86 -21.36 0.60 -10.74
C GLY A 86 -20.72 1.97 -10.50
N PRO A 87 -19.69 2.31 -11.30
CA PRO A 87 -18.95 3.57 -11.13
C PRO A 87 -19.80 4.83 -11.15
N GLY A 88 -20.90 4.83 -11.94
CA GLY A 88 -21.82 5.97 -12.02
C GLY A 88 -22.51 6.30 -10.69
N ASP A 89 -22.59 5.36 -9.76
CA ASP A 89 -23.22 5.58 -8.45
C ASP A 89 -22.27 6.27 -7.44
N LEU A 90 -21.00 6.42 -7.78
CA LEU A 90 -20.02 7.03 -6.87
C LEU A 90 -20.27 8.50 -6.58
N GLY A 91 -21.08 9.19 -7.39
CA GLY A 91 -21.49 10.56 -7.11
C GLY A 91 -22.41 10.70 -5.89
N ARG A 92 -22.92 9.61 -5.35
CA ARG A 92 -23.84 9.56 -4.22
C ARG A 92 -23.18 9.26 -2.88
N VAL A 93 -21.88 8.95 -2.89
CA VAL A 93 -21.13 8.60 -1.71
C VAL A 93 -19.95 9.54 -1.52
N THR A 94 -19.41 9.56 -0.31
CA THR A 94 -18.17 10.26 -0.04
C THR A 94 -16.99 9.51 -0.65
N LEU A 95 -16.15 10.21 -1.40
CA LEU A 95 -14.91 9.66 -1.91
C LEU A 95 -13.76 10.00 -0.94
N LEU A 96 -12.95 9.01 -0.64
CA LEU A 96 -11.78 9.14 0.23
C LEU A 96 -10.53 9.18 -0.63
N HIS A 97 -9.65 10.15 -0.40
CA HIS A 97 -8.49 10.41 -1.26
C HIS A 97 -7.18 10.05 -0.57
N ASP A 98 -6.34 9.31 -1.29
CA ASP A 98 -4.97 8.99 -0.87
C ASP A 98 -3.98 9.94 -1.58
N ASP A 99 -3.41 10.87 -0.82
CA ASP A 99 -2.42 11.83 -1.30
C ASP A 99 -0.99 11.42 -0.92
N SER A 100 -0.74 10.16 -0.60
CA SER A 100 0.57 9.70 -0.11
C SER A 100 1.62 9.50 -1.21
N MET A 101 1.20 9.30 -2.47
CA MET A 101 2.13 9.01 -3.57
C MET A 101 2.66 10.29 -4.24
N THR A 102 3.24 11.19 -3.44
CA THR A 102 3.76 12.48 -3.92
C THR A 102 4.98 12.35 -4.83
N PHE A 103 5.67 11.22 -4.78
CA PHE A 103 6.85 10.93 -5.60
C PHE A 103 6.49 10.55 -7.05
N ASP A 104 5.22 10.29 -7.34
CA ASP A 104 4.75 9.90 -8.67
C ASP A 104 3.72 10.94 -9.17
N PRO A 105 4.13 11.87 -10.07
CA PRO A 105 3.21 12.86 -10.60
C PRO A 105 2.12 12.26 -11.49
N LEU A 106 2.29 11.01 -11.93
CA LEU A 106 1.32 10.29 -12.76
C LEU A 106 0.49 9.30 -11.94
N ALA A 107 0.60 9.32 -10.60
CA ALA A 107 -0.19 8.46 -9.75
C ALA A 107 -1.68 8.69 -10.01
N PRO A 108 -2.45 7.62 -10.34
CA PRO A 108 -3.87 7.78 -10.58
C PRO A 108 -4.60 8.15 -9.30
N ASP A 109 -5.51 9.11 -9.44
CA ASP A 109 -6.43 9.57 -8.42
C ASP A 109 -7.87 9.16 -8.79
N TRP A 110 -8.85 9.61 -8.01
CA TRP A 110 -10.25 9.33 -8.32
C TRP A 110 -10.66 9.84 -9.70
N ARG A 111 -10.17 11.02 -10.11
CA ARG A 111 -10.50 11.57 -11.43
C ARG A 111 -10.00 10.65 -12.54
N THR A 112 -8.76 10.20 -12.44
CA THR A 112 -8.16 9.27 -13.40
C THR A 112 -8.90 7.93 -13.42
N TRP A 113 -9.21 7.41 -12.24
CA TRP A 113 -9.91 6.14 -12.12
C TRP A 113 -11.32 6.21 -12.72
N LEU A 114 -12.07 7.27 -12.41
CA LEU A 114 -13.42 7.47 -12.94
C LEU A 114 -13.41 7.59 -14.46
N ALA A 115 -12.44 8.27 -15.05
CA ALA A 115 -12.28 8.33 -16.49
C ALA A 115 -12.05 6.93 -17.09
N ALA A 116 -11.16 6.15 -16.47
CA ALA A 116 -10.88 4.78 -16.90
C ALA A 116 -12.09 3.84 -16.73
N ALA A 117 -12.94 4.11 -15.75
CA ALA A 117 -14.15 3.35 -15.47
C ALA A 117 -15.36 3.75 -16.33
N GLY A 118 -15.21 4.73 -17.21
CA GLY A 118 -16.29 5.21 -18.07
C GLY A 118 -17.29 6.14 -17.39
N ALA A 119 -16.91 6.77 -16.27
CA ALA A 119 -17.74 7.70 -15.51
C ALA A 119 -17.04 9.05 -15.26
N PRO A 120 -16.51 9.72 -16.31
CA PRO A 120 -15.75 10.95 -16.15
C PRO A 120 -16.58 12.14 -15.66
N GLU A 121 -17.91 12.05 -15.76
CA GLU A 121 -18.85 13.10 -15.34
C GLU A 121 -19.02 13.19 -13.82
N ILE A 122 -18.59 12.17 -13.07
CA ILE A 122 -18.68 12.18 -11.61
C ILE A 122 -17.69 13.19 -11.03
N ASP A 123 -18.19 14.08 -10.17
CA ASP A 123 -17.35 15.04 -9.47
C ASP A 123 -16.53 14.35 -8.38
N SER A 124 -15.21 14.36 -8.55
CA SER A 124 -14.27 13.72 -7.63
C SER A 124 -13.54 14.71 -6.72
N ALA A 125 -13.88 16.01 -6.76
CA ALA A 125 -13.13 17.04 -6.03
C ALA A 125 -13.35 17.01 -4.53
N GLY A 126 -14.53 16.59 -4.09
CA GLY A 126 -14.89 16.58 -2.66
C GLY A 126 -14.44 15.35 -1.92
N GLY A 127 -14.58 15.41 -0.61
CA GLY A 127 -14.27 14.32 0.29
C GLY A 127 -12.96 14.48 1.04
N PRO A 128 -12.77 13.75 2.14
CA PRO A 128 -11.56 13.82 2.94
C PRO A 128 -10.31 13.38 2.17
N ARG A 129 -9.21 14.03 2.45
CA ARG A 129 -7.91 13.74 1.86
C ARG A 129 -6.93 13.32 2.94
N PHE A 130 -6.16 12.30 2.68
CA PHE A 130 -5.22 11.72 3.65
C PHE A 130 -3.82 11.65 3.05
N THR A 131 -2.82 11.96 3.86
CA THR A 131 -1.41 11.89 3.45
C THR A 131 -0.78 10.54 3.77
N ALA A 132 -1.54 9.60 4.34
CA ALA A 132 -1.09 8.27 4.68
C ALA A 132 -2.11 7.22 4.20
N SER A 133 -1.64 6.21 3.46
CA SER A 133 -2.50 5.16 2.90
C SER A 133 -3.24 4.37 4.00
N GLU A 134 -2.59 4.09 5.13
CA GLU A 134 -3.23 3.40 6.25
C GLU A 134 -4.43 4.17 6.81
N ASN A 135 -4.38 5.50 6.77
CA ASN A 135 -5.49 6.34 7.22
C ASN A 135 -6.66 6.34 6.24
N VAL A 136 -6.39 6.30 4.95
CA VAL A 136 -7.45 6.15 3.93
C VAL A 136 -8.21 4.84 4.15
N LEU A 137 -7.47 3.75 4.36
CA LEU A 137 -8.07 2.44 4.62
C LEU A 137 -8.84 2.43 5.92
N GLN A 138 -8.34 3.07 6.97
CA GLN A 138 -9.04 3.19 8.24
C GLN A 138 -10.37 3.93 8.09
N ALA A 139 -10.40 5.00 7.31
CA ALA A 139 -11.63 5.72 7.02
C ALA A 139 -12.65 4.85 6.26
N ALA A 140 -12.19 4.06 5.29
CA ALA A 140 -13.04 3.11 4.58
C ALA A 140 -13.58 2.03 5.53
N LEU A 141 -12.73 1.46 6.38
CA LEU A 141 -13.12 0.47 7.39
C LEU A 141 -14.19 1.02 8.35
N ALA A 142 -14.12 2.30 8.67
CA ALA A 142 -15.10 2.98 9.52
C ALA A 142 -16.42 3.30 8.80
N GLY A 143 -16.53 3.01 7.52
CA GLY A 143 -17.73 3.31 6.73
C GLY A 143 -17.85 4.77 6.33
N ALA A 144 -16.76 5.55 6.36
CA ALA A 144 -16.79 6.99 6.08
C ALA A 144 -16.96 7.31 4.58
N GLY A 145 -16.73 6.34 3.70
CA GLY A 145 -16.85 6.53 2.26
C GLY A 145 -16.18 5.40 1.49
N VAL A 146 -16.00 5.62 0.20
CA VAL A 146 -15.32 4.69 -0.70
C VAL A 146 -13.90 5.19 -0.92
N ALA A 147 -12.91 4.34 -0.64
CA ALA A 147 -11.52 4.62 -0.89
C ALA A 147 -11.12 4.09 -2.27
N LEU A 148 -10.16 4.77 -2.90
CA LEU A 148 -9.41 4.21 -4.00
C LEU A 148 -8.12 3.67 -3.39
N GLY A 149 -8.15 2.40 -2.99
CA GLY A 149 -7.14 1.84 -2.10
C GLY A 149 -6.18 0.89 -2.80
N ARG A 150 -5.01 0.75 -2.19
CA ARG A 150 -3.95 -0.14 -2.67
C ARG A 150 -4.24 -1.56 -2.23
N TRP A 151 -4.26 -2.47 -3.21
CA TRP A 151 -4.64 -3.87 -3.00
C TRP A 151 -3.79 -4.57 -1.94
N SER A 152 -2.46 -4.43 -1.99
CA SER A 152 -1.58 -5.13 -1.06
C SER A 152 -1.87 -4.77 0.40
N LEU A 153 -2.26 -3.51 0.65
CA LEU A 153 -2.54 -3.00 1.99
C LEU A 153 -3.95 -3.39 2.46
N ALA A 154 -4.85 -3.66 1.53
CA ALA A 154 -6.25 -3.98 1.82
C ALA A 154 -6.55 -5.48 1.78
N ALA A 155 -5.63 -6.31 1.27
CA ALA A 155 -5.88 -7.71 0.98
C ALA A 155 -6.39 -8.50 2.20
N ASP A 156 -5.80 -8.30 3.37
CA ASP A 156 -6.21 -9.00 4.60
C ASP A 156 -7.62 -8.57 5.05
N ASP A 157 -7.94 -7.29 4.92
CA ASP A 157 -9.28 -6.78 5.25
C ASP A 157 -10.34 -7.28 4.25
N ILE A 158 -9.98 -7.42 2.99
CA ILE A 158 -10.86 -7.97 1.96
C ILE A 158 -11.13 -9.45 2.25
N GLU A 159 -10.08 -10.22 2.52
CA GLU A 159 -10.20 -11.65 2.84
C GLU A 159 -11.07 -11.87 4.08
N ALA A 160 -10.91 -11.03 5.10
CA ALA A 160 -11.69 -11.10 6.34
C ALA A 160 -13.11 -10.53 6.22
N GLY A 161 -13.48 -9.96 5.07
CA GLY A 161 -14.80 -9.36 4.85
C GLY A 161 -15.01 -8.01 5.51
N ARG A 162 -13.96 -7.36 5.99
CA ARG A 162 -14.03 -6.01 6.55
C ARG A 162 -14.09 -4.92 5.49
N LEU A 163 -13.53 -5.20 4.33
CA LEU A 163 -13.64 -4.36 3.12
C LEU A 163 -14.14 -5.19 1.96
N VAL A 164 -14.84 -4.54 1.06
CA VAL A 164 -15.39 -5.15 -0.16
C VAL A 164 -14.95 -4.31 -1.36
N VAL A 165 -14.62 -4.96 -2.46
CA VAL A 165 -14.45 -4.34 -3.76
C VAL A 165 -15.81 -4.34 -4.45
N PRO A 166 -16.54 -3.22 -4.48
CA PRO A 166 -17.90 -3.22 -5.02
C PRO A 166 -17.94 -3.44 -6.54
N PHE A 167 -16.93 -2.96 -7.25
CA PHE A 167 -16.77 -3.12 -8.70
C PHE A 167 -15.35 -2.73 -9.11
N GLY A 168 -14.95 -3.15 -10.31
CA GLY A 168 -13.73 -2.69 -10.97
C GLY A 168 -13.95 -1.43 -11.79
N PRO A 169 -12.92 -1.03 -12.55
CA PRO A 169 -11.68 -1.75 -12.77
C PRO A 169 -10.67 -1.59 -11.64
N SER A 170 -9.66 -2.47 -11.60
CA SER A 170 -8.41 -2.23 -10.89
C SER A 170 -7.42 -1.61 -11.86
N LEU A 171 -6.59 -0.68 -11.36
CA LEU A 171 -5.53 -0.05 -12.15
C LEU A 171 -4.18 -0.43 -11.56
N THR A 172 -3.27 -0.91 -12.40
CA THR A 172 -1.89 -1.20 -11.99
C THR A 172 -1.12 0.10 -11.87
N LEU A 173 -0.40 0.26 -10.74
CA LEU A 173 0.45 1.41 -10.51
C LEU A 173 1.82 1.19 -11.17
N THR A 174 2.48 2.29 -11.57
CA THR A 174 3.87 2.24 -12.03
C THR A 174 4.83 1.94 -10.88
N PRO A 175 4.72 2.58 -9.71
CA PRO A 175 5.54 2.17 -8.57
C PRO A 175 5.26 0.75 -8.12
N ALA A 176 6.27 0.14 -7.52
CA ALA A 176 6.21 -1.22 -6.98
C ALA A 176 6.95 -1.28 -5.64
N TYR A 177 6.89 -2.43 -4.99
CA TYR A 177 7.64 -2.67 -3.77
C TYR A 177 9.01 -3.24 -4.10
N TYR A 178 10.02 -2.73 -3.41
CA TYR A 178 11.41 -3.12 -3.60
C TYR A 178 12.07 -3.42 -2.27
N LEU A 179 12.86 -4.48 -2.27
CA LEU A 179 13.81 -4.77 -1.19
C LEU A 179 15.14 -4.13 -1.56
N VAL A 180 15.68 -3.33 -0.66
CA VAL A 180 16.89 -2.54 -0.90
C VAL A 180 17.92 -2.86 0.17
N THR A 181 19.17 -3.13 -0.25
CA THR A 181 20.28 -3.44 0.64
C THR A 181 21.54 -2.71 0.20
N ALA A 182 22.47 -2.48 1.15
CA ALA A 182 23.77 -1.97 0.80
C ALA A 182 24.59 -3.02 0.03
N PRO A 183 25.45 -2.60 -0.90
CA PRO A 183 26.30 -3.53 -1.64
C PRO A 183 27.13 -4.42 -0.70
N GLY A 184 27.21 -5.71 -1.06
CA GLY A 184 27.96 -6.69 -0.29
C GLY A 184 27.27 -7.23 0.95
N ARG A 185 26.09 -6.74 1.30
CA ARG A 185 25.34 -7.21 2.48
C ARG A 185 24.23 -8.21 2.13
N SER A 186 23.77 -8.23 0.90
CA SER A 186 22.68 -9.11 0.46
C SER A 186 22.97 -10.59 0.63
N GLY A 187 24.26 -10.98 0.73
CA GLY A 187 24.69 -12.35 0.97
C GLY A 187 24.66 -12.80 2.44
N ARG A 188 24.38 -11.91 3.39
CA ARG A 188 24.29 -12.30 4.80
C ARG A 188 23.10 -13.25 5.00
N PRO A 189 23.28 -14.37 5.76
CA PRO A 189 22.23 -15.39 5.91
C PRO A 189 20.89 -14.83 6.41
N GLU A 190 20.91 -13.89 7.35
CA GLU A 190 19.70 -13.29 7.92
C GLU A 190 18.96 -12.44 6.89
N ILE A 191 19.69 -11.72 6.06
CA ILE A 191 19.12 -10.89 4.99
C ILE A 191 18.52 -11.78 3.91
N GLN A 192 19.23 -12.84 3.51
CA GLN A 192 18.71 -13.81 2.55
C GLN A 192 17.45 -14.52 3.06
N ALA A 193 17.44 -14.93 4.32
CA ALA A 193 16.28 -15.58 4.92
C ALA A 193 15.07 -14.66 4.93
N PHE A 194 15.25 -13.38 5.28
CA PHE A 194 14.18 -12.40 5.26
C PHE A 194 13.68 -12.13 3.83
N ARG A 195 14.61 -11.98 2.89
CA ARG A 195 14.28 -11.78 1.48
C ARG A 195 13.48 -12.95 0.91
N ASP A 196 13.94 -14.17 1.15
CA ASP A 196 13.28 -15.38 0.64
C ASP A 196 11.87 -15.52 1.24
N TRP A 197 11.70 -15.12 2.47
CA TRP A 197 10.39 -15.11 3.12
C TRP A 197 9.45 -14.07 2.50
N LEU A 198 9.95 -12.88 2.13
CA LEU A 198 9.14 -11.83 1.50
C LEU A 198 8.69 -12.22 0.08
N LEU A 199 9.49 -12.98 -0.63
CA LEU A 199 9.18 -13.42 -1.99
C LEU A 199 8.22 -14.62 -1.95
#